data_add7816ef548b7872272ac57cddf58ff
#
_entry.id   add7816ef548b7872272ac57cddf58ff
#
_cell.length_a   1.000
_cell.length_b   1.000
_cell.length_c   1.000
_cell.angle_alpha   90.00
_cell.angle_beta   90.00
_cell.angle_gamma   90.00
#
_symmetry.space_group_name_H-M   'P 1'
#
loop_
_entity.id
_entity.type
_entity.pdbx_description
1 polymer ?
#
loop_
_entity_poly.entity_id
_entity_poly.type
_entity_poly.pdbx_seq_one_letter_code
_entity_poly.pdbx_strand_id
1 'polypeptide(L)'
;MKKILTFLLLILHINLYSQQSIGLSGSYGFLFPHYKKMYNFIEHHPAGLSLYYENIYIPSDTFQTNKRYRIEAYYTSLGNNEVLGNAYSILADVYFRIYKEKIYFFTGSGISYLTKHCSEDNYRNFAIGSHFNVYVNFGIDLQLYQKKPLQIDLQLRWNHFSNGSVKMPNAGLNIPSIHLSFGYYNNNNNSKTSHIDSNKLLQSKYHIFGAYSTKQNKVNNVNYSLYTTGFEYYLTHYDAVQWLIGTDFIWDNSLPDYVKTKNYDLDKYKAIPLKLSLKGGWDVHIDKIDLIFQVGIYVRNVAFKYQPFYTRFGLRYFFSKNLGAQLSLRSHYAKADAIEWGIVWRGK
;
A
#
# COMPACT_ATOMS: atom_id res chain seq x y z
N MET A 1 1.68 -28.66 0.41
CA MET A 1 2.01 -28.43 1.83
C MET A 1 3.52 -28.32 2.08
N LYS A 2 4.38 -29.31 1.72
CA LYS A 2 5.84 -29.25 1.97
C LYS A 2 6.52 -27.96 1.42
N LYS A 3 6.20 -27.52 0.19
CA LYS A 3 6.78 -26.29 -0.41
C LYS A 3 6.38 -24.99 0.30
N ILE A 4 5.19 -24.92 0.88
CA ILE A 4 4.73 -23.76 1.67
C ILE A 4 5.45 -23.72 3.02
N LEU A 5 5.65 -24.89 3.64
CA LEU A 5 6.39 -25.01 4.88
C LEU A 5 7.87 -24.63 4.70
N THR A 6 8.49 -25.02 3.56
CA THR A 6 9.87 -24.64 3.21
C THR A 6 10.00 -23.14 2.95
N PHE A 7 9.00 -22.50 2.33
CA PHE A 7 8.97 -21.06 2.12
C PHE A 7 8.77 -20.28 3.44
N LEU A 8 7.92 -20.77 4.33
CA LEU A 8 7.77 -20.23 5.71
C LEU A 8 9.05 -20.41 6.54
N LEU A 9 9.76 -21.53 6.40
CA LEU A 9 11.05 -21.77 7.06
C LEU A 9 12.19 -20.91 6.51
N LEU A 10 12.15 -20.56 5.22
CA LEU A 10 13.10 -19.62 4.62
C LEU A 10 12.91 -18.18 5.11
N ILE A 11 11.68 -17.78 5.41
CA ILE A 11 11.38 -16.48 6.05
C ILE A 11 11.89 -16.44 7.49
N LEU A 12 11.92 -17.57 8.19
CA LEU A 12 12.44 -17.69 9.58
C LEU A 12 13.97 -17.65 9.67
N HIS A 13 14.69 -17.72 8.55
CA HIS A 13 16.16 -17.59 8.51
C HIS A 13 16.65 -16.13 8.35
N ILE A 14 15.77 -15.15 8.55
CA ILE A 14 16.17 -13.74 8.60
C ILE A 14 16.99 -13.52 9.86
N ASN A 15 18.25 -13.24 9.65
CA ASN A 15 19.34 -13.15 10.65
C ASN A 15 18.98 -12.44 11.96
N LEU A 16 19.28 -13.13 13.04
CA LEU A 16 19.01 -12.90 14.46
C LEU A 16 19.83 -11.75 15.12
N TYR A 17 19.97 -10.59 14.46
CA TYR A 17 20.83 -9.51 14.99
C TYR A 17 20.10 -8.24 15.43
N SER A 18 18.81 -8.34 15.78
CA SER A 18 17.98 -7.18 16.14
C SER A 18 17.04 -7.52 17.30
N GLN A 19 16.45 -6.51 17.88
CA GLN A 19 15.36 -6.70 18.84
C GLN A 19 14.15 -7.25 18.10
N GLN A 20 13.61 -8.38 18.57
CA GLN A 20 12.53 -9.09 17.90
C GLN A 20 11.36 -9.29 18.83
N SER A 21 10.17 -9.25 18.27
CA SER A 21 8.95 -9.62 18.97
C SER A 21 8.10 -10.52 18.09
N ILE A 22 7.50 -11.54 18.69
CA ILE A 22 6.44 -12.34 18.08
C ILE A 22 5.24 -12.28 18.98
N GLY A 23 4.04 -12.09 18.43
CA GLY A 23 2.87 -11.91 19.29
C GLY A 23 1.55 -12.05 18.56
N LEU A 24 0.52 -11.86 19.36
CA LEU A 24 -0.87 -11.87 18.94
C LEU A 24 -1.48 -10.49 19.12
N SER A 25 -2.44 -10.12 18.26
CA SER A 25 -3.21 -8.91 18.41
C SER A 25 -4.69 -9.19 18.22
N GLY A 26 -5.51 -8.65 19.12
CA GLY A 26 -6.97 -8.60 18.95
C GLY A 26 -7.39 -7.24 18.42
N SER A 27 -8.38 -7.21 17.53
CA SER A 27 -8.88 -5.96 16.96
C SER A 27 -10.40 -5.85 17.05
N TYR A 28 -10.87 -4.61 17.19
CA TYR A 28 -12.28 -4.25 17.16
C TYR A 28 -12.45 -2.93 16.42
N GLY A 29 -13.42 -2.84 15.51
CA GLY A 29 -13.58 -1.68 14.66
C GLY A 29 -15.03 -1.45 14.22
N PHE A 30 -15.21 -0.55 13.27
CA PHE A 30 -16.50 -0.31 12.64
C PHE A 30 -16.33 -0.04 11.14
N LEU A 31 -17.32 -0.43 10.36
CA LEU A 31 -17.36 -0.10 8.94
C LEU A 31 -17.69 1.39 8.77
N PHE A 32 -16.75 2.15 8.17
CA PHE A 32 -16.94 3.58 7.89
C PHE A 32 -17.63 3.76 6.54
N PRO A 33 -18.92 4.16 6.49
CA PRO A 33 -19.68 4.31 5.26
C PRO A 33 -19.32 5.63 4.56
N HIS A 34 -18.55 5.59 3.49
CA HIS A 34 -18.22 6.73 2.65
C HIS A 34 -19.16 6.92 1.45
N TYR A 35 -20.16 6.03 1.31
CA TYR A 35 -21.33 6.15 0.42
C TYR A 35 -22.60 5.87 1.20
N LYS A 36 -23.68 6.62 0.92
CA LYS A 36 -24.96 6.48 1.61
C LYS A 36 -25.51 5.04 1.59
N LYS A 37 -25.35 4.31 0.48
CA LYS A 37 -25.79 2.91 0.37
C LYS A 37 -24.99 1.93 1.26
N MET A 38 -23.79 2.29 1.75
CA MET A 38 -22.98 1.41 2.59
C MET A 38 -23.53 1.25 4.01
N TYR A 39 -24.42 2.13 4.45
CA TYR A 39 -25.12 1.94 5.73
C TYR A 39 -25.87 0.60 5.77
N ASN A 40 -26.33 0.08 4.62
CA ASN A 40 -26.99 -1.22 4.53
C ASN A 40 -26.04 -2.42 4.75
N PHE A 41 -24.73 -2.20 4.84
CA PHE A 41 -23.76 -3.24 5.17
C PHE A 41 -23.51 -3.38 6.67
N ILE A 42 -23.92 -2.38 7.47
CA ILE A 42 -23.62 -2.33 8.90
C ILE A 42 -24.64 -3.21 9.64
N GLU A 43 -24.23 -4.41 10.02
CA GLU A 43 -25.00 -5.30 10.87
C GLU A 43 -24.33 -5.47 12.23
N HIS A 44 -22.99 -5.69 12.20
CA HIS A 44 -22.17 -5.89 13.39
C HIS A 44 -20.86 -5.13 13.25
N HIS A 45 -20.11 -5.07 14.34
CA HIS A 45 -18.79 -4.50 14.36
C HIS A 45 -17.74 -5.50 13.84
N PRO A 46 -16.84 -5.11 12.92
CA PRO A 46 -15.68 -5.89 12.54
C PRO A 46 -14.82 -6.21 13.76
N ALA A 47 -14.43 -7.48 13.89
CA ALA A 47 -13.52 -7.95 14.93
C ALA A 47 -12.53 -8.94 14.33
N GLY A 48 -11.30 -8.94 14.81
CA GLY A 48 -10.27 -9.76 14.22
C GLY A 48 -9.15 -10.16 15.17
N LEU A 49 -8.31 -11.07 14.67
CA LEU A 49 -7.13 -11.57 15.35
C LEU A 49 -5.97 -11.59 14.39
N SER A 50 -4.78 -11.34 14.87
CA SER A 50 -3.57 -11.49 14.08
C SER A 50 -2.43 -12.14 14.84
N LEU A 51 -1.56 -12.81 14.07
CA LEU A 51 -0.24 -13.24 14.47
C LEU A 51 0.76 -12.33 13.78
N TYR A 52 1.73 -11.78 14.52
CA TYR A 52 2.74 -10.91 13.97
C TYR A 52 4.16 -11.29 14.38
N TYR A 53 5.09 -10.97 13.50
CA TYR A 53 6.52 -10.92 13.75
C TYR A 53 7.01 -9.49 13.54
N GLU A 54 7.73 -8.97 14.51
CA GLU A 54 8.25 -7.60 14.50
C GLU A 54 9.76 -7.61 14.71
N ASN A 55 10.44 -6.74 13.97
CA ASN A 55 11.85 -6.53 14.06
C ASN A 55 12.14 -5.03 14.23
N ILE A 56 12.93 -4.68 15.23
CA ILE A 56 13.36 -3.31 15.49
C ILE A 56 14.80 -3.18 15.02
N TYR A 57 14.99 -2.44 13.95
CA TYR A 57 16.30 -2.09 13.43
C TYR A 57 16.83 -0.85 14.17
N ILE A 58 17.94 -1.01 14.89
CA ILE A 58 18.65 0.08 15.57
C ILE A 58 19.85 0.45 14.68
N PRO A 59 19.80 1.59 13.95
CA PRO A 59 20.94 2.03 13.18
C PRO A 59 22.07 2.50 14.10
N SER A 60 23.31 2.32 13.63
CA SER A 60 24.51 2.76 14.34
C SER A 60 24.73 4.27 14.34
N ASP A 61 23.99 5.01 13.51
CA ASP A 61 24.12 6.46 13.36
C ASP A 61 22.99 7.23 14.04
N THR A 62 23.36 8.30 14.74
CA THR A 62 22.48 9.14 15.57
C THR A 62 21.39 9.87 14.76
N PHE A 63 21.50 9.96 13.44
CA PHE A 63 20.53 10.61 12.56
C PHE A 63 19.47 9.67 11.96
N GLN A 64 19.64 8.35 12.08
CA GLN A 64 18.63 7.41 11.61
C GLN A 64 17.71 7.01 12.77
N THR A 65 16.45 7.36 12.68
CA THR A 65 15.42 6.95 13.64
C THR A 65 15.29 5.43 13.69
N ASN A 66 15.17 4.83 14.88
CA ASN A 66 14.84 3.42 15.04
C ASN A 66 13.58 3.09 14.23
N LYS A 67 13.73 2.16 13.28
CA LYS A 67 12.64 1.70 12.43
C LYS A 67 12.15 0.35 12.92
N ARG A 68 10.85 0.20 13.04
CA ARG A 68 10.20 -1.07 13.32
C ARG A 68 9.55 -1.59 12.04
N TYR A 69 9.68 -2.87 11.79
CA TYR A 69 9.02 -3.56 10.67
C TYR A 69 8.19 -4.70 11.24
N ARG A 70 6.94 -4.81 10.84
CA ARG A 70 6.05 -5.88 11.26
C ARG A 70 5.50 -6.60 10.05
N ILE A 71 5.56 -7.93 10.08
CA ILE A 71 4.83 -8.80 9.16
C ILE A 71 3.69 -9.41 9.95
N GLU A 72 2.48 -9.36 9.41
CA GLU A 72 1.28 -9.74 10.13
C GLU A 72 0.40 -10.64 9.26
N ALA A 73 -0.04 -11.77 9.80
CA ALA A 73 -1.13 -12.58 9.27
C ALA A 73 -2.40 -12.20 10.04
N TYR A 74 -3.35 -11.58 9.36
CA TYR A 74 -4.54 -10.96 9.97
C TYR A 74 -5.82 -11.56 9.44
N TYR A 75 -6.68 -12.03 10.35
CA TYR A 75 -8.07 -12.40 10.11
C TYR A 75 -8.98 -11.33 10.69
N THR A 76 -10.02 -10.93 9.96
CA THR A 76 -11.10 -10.09 10.49
C THR A 76 -12.44 -10.46 9.89
N SER A 77 -13.49 -10.49 10.73
CA SER A 77 -14.86 -10.38 10.24
C SER A 77 -15.08 -8.97 9.67
N LEU A 78 -15.91 -8.84 8.66
CA LEU A 78 -16.21 -7.53 8.05
C LEU A 78 -17.55 -6.94 8.56
N GLY A 79 -18.12 -7.55 9.62
CA GLY A 79 -19.30 -7.06 10.29
C GLY A 79 -20.63 -7.38 9.61
N ASN A 80 -20.61 -8.10 8.46
CA ASN A 80 -21.80 -8.60 7.77
C ASN A 80 -21.44 -9.90 7.05
N ASN A 81 -21.76 -11.03 7.68
CA ASN A 81 -21.36 -12.34 7.18
C ASN A 81 -22.06 -12.73 5.90
N GLU A 82 -23.27 -12.24 5.62
CA GLU A 82 -24.02 -12.56 4.42
C GLU A 82 -23.46 -11.83 3.20
N VAL A 83 -23.16 -10.54 3.32
CA VAL A 83 -22.81 -9.67 2.20
C VAL A 83 -21.29 -9.48 2.08
N LEU A 84 -20.60 -9.23 3.17
CA LEU A 84 -19.16 -8.90 3.18
C LEU A 84 -18.28 -10.08 3.54
N GLY A 85 -18.77 -10.98 4.44
CA GLY A 85 -18.00 -12.12 4.91
C GLY A 85 -16.82 -11.75 5.79
N ASN A 86 -15.70 -12.43 5.56
CA ASN A 86 -14.46 -12.30 6.34
C ASN A 86 -13.28 -11.99 5.42
N ALA A 87 -12.22 -11.43 5.98
CA ALA A 87 -10.97 -11.16 5.29
C ALA A 87 -9.79 -11.91 5.96
N TYR A 88 -8.92 -12.50 5.14
CA TYR A 88 -7.65 -13.11 5.50
C TYR A 88 -6.54 -12.35 4.79
N SER A 89 -5.63 -11.75 5.54
CA SER A 89 -4.63 -10.83 4.99
C SER A 89 -3.22 -11.22 5.44
N ILE A 90 -2.25 -10.99 4.56
CA ILE A 90 -0.83 -10.96 4.90
C ILE A 90 -0.33 -9.58 4.54
N LEU A 91 0.27 -8.89 5.48
CA LEU A 91 0.68 -7.50 5.33
C LEU A 91 2.05 -7.25 5.95
N ALA A 92 2.68 -6.18 5.51
CA ALA A 92 3.92 -5.66 6.04
C ALA A 92 3.74 -4.19 6.40
N ASP A 93 4.08 -3.83 7.62
CA ASP A 93 3.98 -2.49 8.18
C ASP A 93 5.38 -1.93 8.48
N VAL A 94 5.54 -0.64 8.27
CA VAL A 94 6.73 0.13 8.66
C VAL A 94 6.31 1.19 9.68
N TYR A 95 7.06 1.29 10.77
CA TYR A 95 6.79 2.19 11.88
C TYR A 95 7.83 3.30 11.92
N PHE A 96 7.38 4.52 12.02
CA PHE A 96 8.19 5.73 12.12
C PHE A 96 8.00 6.34 13.51
N ARG A 97 9.08 6.51 14.27
CA ARG A 97 9.03 7.09 15.60
C ARG A 97 8.62 8.56 15.53
N ILE A 98 7.54 8.93 16.23
CA ILE A 98 7.08 10.31 16.36
C ILE A 98 7.60 10.92 17.66
N TYR A 99 7.43 10.22 18.78
CA TYR A 99 7.75 10.76 20.09
C TYR A 99 8.37 9.73 21.02
N LYS A 100 9.59 10.02 21.52
CA LYS A 100 10.38 9.12 22.35
C LYS A 100 10.36 7.70 21.77
N GLU A 101 10.38 6.65 22.56
CA GLU A 101 10.24 5.27 22.09
C GLU A 101 8.84 4.71 22.39
N LYS A 102 7.82 5.58 22.37
CA LYS A 102 6.47 5.23 22.82
C LYS A 102 5.38 5.47 21.78
N ILE A 103 5.58 6.41 20.86
CA ILE A 103 4.57 6.77 19.86
C ILE A 103 5.18 6.67 18.47
N TYR A 104 4.53 5.87 17.64
CA TYR A 104 4.93 5.63 16.25
C TYR A 104 3.76 5.91 15.32
N PHE A 105 4.03 6.57 14.21
CA PHE A 105 3.18 6.48 13.03
C PHE A 105 3.54 5.21 12.29
N PHE A 106 2.57 4.48 11.76
CA PHE A 106 2.83 3.35 10.90
C PHE A 106 1.96 3.39 9.65
N THR A 107 2.46 2.75 8.62
CA THR A 107 1.72 2.48 7.39
C THR A 107 2.20 1.16 6.82
N GLY A 108 1.31 0.48 6.14
CA GLY A 108 1.62 -0.78 5.52
C GLY A 108 0.65 -1.17 4.42
N SER A 109 1.00 -2.26 3.77
CA SER A 109 0.14 -2.85 2.75
C SER A 109 0.35 -4.35 2.66
N GLY A 110 -0.60 -5.01 2.01
CA GLY A 110 -0.57 -6.43 1.82
C GLY A 110 -1.63 -6.93 0.87
N ILE A 111 -1.77 -8.24 0.83
CA ILE A 111 -2.78 -8.94 0.03
C ILE A 111 -3.83 -9.50 0.99
N SER A 112 -5.09 -9.33 0.63
CA SER A 112 -6.23 -9.85 1.37
C SER A 112 -7.11 -10.72 0.48
N TYR A 113 -7.51 -11.87 1.00
CA TYR A 113 -8.57 -12.72 0.43
C TYR A 113 -9.86 -12.46 1.19
N LEU A 114 -10.88 -11.94 0.51
CA LEU A 114 -12.22 -11.73 1.05
C LEU A 114 -13.13 -12.90 0.65
N THR A 115 -13.85 -13.46 1.61
CA THR A 115 -14.69 -14.66 1.39
C THR A 115 -15.94 -14.36 0.56
N LYS A 116 -16.38 -13.12 0.53
CA LYS A 116 -17.55 -12.66 -0.22
C LYS A 116 -17.18 -11.51 -1.14
N HIS A 117 -17.68 -11.54 -2.36
CA HIS A 117 -17.56 -10.44 -3.33
C HIS A 117 -18.90 -10.29 -4.07
N CYS A 118 -19.02 -9.27 -4.91
CA CYS A 118 -20.16 -9.10 -5.80
C CYS A 118 -20.24 -10.24 -6.80
N SER A 119 -21.38 -10.93 -6.83
CA SER A 119 -21.73 -12.01 -7.75
C SER A 119 -23.23 -11.97 -8.01
N GLU A 120 -23.75 -12.85 -8.86
CA GLU A 120 -25.19 -13.00 -9.09
C GLU A 120 -25.95 -13.29 -7.81
N ASP A 121 -25.37 -14.16 -6.93
CA ASP A 121 -25.96 -14.51 -5.64
C ASP A 121 -25.72 -13.45 -4.55
N ASN A 122 -24.81 -12.51 -4.77
CA ASN A 122 -24.42 -11.48 -3.80
C ASN A 122 -24.32 -10.09 -4.46
N TYR A 123 -25.30 -9.72 -5.27
CA TYR A 123 -25.36 -8.43 -6.00
C TYR A 123 -25.44 -7.22 -5.06
N ARG A 124 -25.82 -7.42 -3.79
CA ARG A 124 -25.83 -6.37 -2.76
C ARG A 124 -24.42 -5.85 -2.45
N ASN A 125 -23.38 -6.66 -2.64
CA ASN A 125 -21.99 -6.28 -2.37
C ASN A 125 -21.41 -5.39 -3.49
N PHE A 126 -21.75 -4.12 -3.52
CA PHE A 126 -21.15 -3.18 -4.45
C PHE A 126 -19.77 -2.64 -4.01
N ALA A 127 -19.29 -3.03 -2.83
CA ALA A 127 -17.99 -2.58 -2.32
C ALA A 127 -16.82 -3.38 -2.90
N ILE A 128 -17.00 -4.69 -3.06
CA ILE A 128 -15.91 -5.62 -3.38
C ILE A 128 -16.28 -6.47 -4.60
N GLY A 129 -15.52 -6.34 -5.68
CA GLY A 129 -15.77 -7.06 -6.93
C GLY A 129 -14.97 -8.36 -7.10
N SER A 130 -14.01 -8.66 -6.23
CA SER A 130 -13.14 -9.84 -6.33
C SER A 130 -12.74 -10.37 -4.96
N HIS A 131 -12.38 -11.68 -4.90
CA HIS A 131 -11.85 -12.27 -3.68
C HIS A 131 -10.51 -11.66 -3.27
N PHE A 132 -9.58 -11.50 -4.24
CA PHE A 132 -8.27 -10.90 -3.97
C PHE A 132 -8.35 -9.38 -4.03
N ASN A 133 -7.84 -8.75 -2.99
CA ASN A 133 -7.80 -7.30 -2.81
C ASN A 133 -6.45 -6.87 -2.24
N VAL A 134 -6.07 -5.64 -2.50
CA VAL A 134 -5.00 -4.98 -1.76
C VAL A 134 -5.57 -4.52 -0.42
N TYR A 135 -4.82 -4.77 0.63
CA TYR A 135 -5.06 -4.22 1.95
C TYR A 135 -4.04 -3.12 2.20
N VAL A 136 -4.49 -1.96 2.59
CA VAL A 136 -3.65 -0.81 2.97
C VAL A 136 -4.06 -0.37 4.37
N ASN A 137 -3.08 -0.07 5.20
CA ASN A 137 -3.34 0.47 6.52
C ASN A 137 -2.41 1.66 6.85
N PHE A 138 -2.84 2.47 7.79
CA PHE A 138 -2.01 3.46 8.47
C PHE A 138 -2.60 3.77 9.84
N GLY A 139 -1.78 4.33 10.73
CA GLY A 139 -2.27 4.64 12.05
C GLY A 139 -1.21 5.10 13.02
N ILE A 140 -1.60 5.11 14.28
CA ILE A 140 -0.74 5.44 15.42
C ILE A 140 -0.61 4.21 16.30
N ASP A 141 0.61 3.90 16.69
CA ASP A 141 0.96 2.83 17.62
C ASP A 141 1.50 3.44 18.91
N LEU A 142 0.91 3.05 20.01
CA LEU A 142 1.29 3.43 21.36
C LEU A 142 1.92 2.24 22.05
N GLN A 143 3.23 2.29 22.27
CA GLN A 143 3.94 1.28 23.04
C GLN A 143 3.67 1.47 24.53
N LEU A 144 2.72 0.70 25.06
CA LEU A 144 2.27 0.80 26.46
C LEU A 144 3.30 0.19 27.41
N TYR A 145 3.89 -0.94 27.02
CA TYR A 145 4.86 -1.66 27.82
C TYR A 145 5.86 -2.40 26.94
N GLN A 146 7.15 -2.29 27.28
CA GLN A 146 8.22 -3.06 26.63
C GLN A 146 9.33 -3.35 27.64
N LYS A 147 9.22 -4.49 28.27
CA LYS A 147 10.29 -5.07 29.10
C LYS A 147 10.30 -6.57 28.87
N LYS A 148 11.50 -7.14 28.67
CA LYS A 148 11.67 -8.57 28.48
C LYS A 148 10.97 -9.37 29.58
N PRO A 149 10.15 -10.35 29.27
CA PRO A 149 9.86 -10.91 27.95
C PRO A 149 8.60 -10.31 27.27
N LEU A 150 7.96 -9.28 27.83
CA LEU A 150 6.63 -8.81 27.44
C LEU A 150 6.68 -7.46 26.70
N GLN A 151 5.95 -7.39 25.58
CA GLN A 151 5.62 -6.14 24.88
C GLN A 151 4.09 -6.03 24.79
N ILE A 152 3.57 -4.81 25.02
CA ILE A 152 2.14 -4.49 24.89
C ILE A 152 2.04 -3.19 24.09
N ASP A 153 1.32 -3.23 22.95
CA ASP A 153 1.07 -2.09 22.10
C ASP A 153 -0.43 -1.89 21.91
N LEU A 154 -0.85 -0.64 21.81
CA LEU A 154 -2.20 -0.23 21.43
C LEU A 154 -2.13 0.55 20.12
N GLN A 155 -2.87 0.10 19.09
CA GLN A 155 -2.88 0.77 17.80
C GLN A 155 -4.26 1.35 17.49
N LEU A 156 -4.27 2.56 16.96
CA LEU A 156 -5.41 3.14 16.26
C LEU A 156 -5.11 3.01 14.76
N ARG A 157 -5.86 2.16 14.07
CA ARG A 157 -5.57 1.73 12.70
C ARG A 157 -6.74 2.09 11.77
N TRP A 158 -6.41 2.66 10.62
CA TRP A 158 -7.32 2.77 9.49
C TRP A 158 -7.00 1.67 8.49
N ASN A 159 -7.96 0.80 8.22
CA ASN A 159 -7.83 -0.30 7.28
C ASN A 159 -8.64 -0.02 6.02
N HIS A 160 -8.05 -0.28 4.86
CA HIS A 160 -8.72 -0.15 3.57
C HIS A 160 -8.53 -1.39 2.72
N PHE A 161 -9.63 -1.93 2.18
CA PHE A 161 -9.65 -3.07 1.27
C PHE A 161 -10.21 -2.66 -0.08
N SER A 162 -9.49 -2.90 -1.18
CA SER A 162 -9.96 -2.66 -2.54
C SER A 162 -9.12 -3.43 -3.55
N ASN A 163 -9.67 -3.70 -4.72
CA ASN A 163 -8.92 -4.36 -5.81
C ASN A 163 -8.31 -3.37 -6.81
N GLY A 164 -8.27 -2.06 -6.50
CA GLY A 164 -7.68 -1.06 -7.37
C GLY A 164 -8.37 -0.91 -8.74
N SER A 165 -9.66 -1.19 -8.81
CA SER A 165 -10.47 -1.15 -10.05
C SER A 165 -10.14 -2.25 -11.08
N VAL A 166 -9.38 -3.29 -10.70
CA VAL A 166 -9.14 -4.45 -11.57
C VAL A 166 -10.44 -5.17 -11.90
N LYS A 167 -11.37 -5.25 -10.96
CA LYS A 167 -12.72 -5.82 -11.17
C LYS A 167 -13.78 -4.97 -10.45
N MET A 168 -14.84 -4.66 -11.17
CA MET A 168 -15.99 -3.92 -10.63
C MET A 168 -17.05 -4.84 -10.03
N PRO A 169 -17.80 -4.34 -9.05
CA PRO A 169 -17.72 -3.05 -8.37
C PRO A 169 -16.51 -2.96 -7.44
N ASN A 170 -15.99 -1.76 -7.22
CA ASN A 170 -14.88 -1.51 -6.30
C ASN A 170 -15.07 -0.17 -5.57
N ALA A 171 -16.06 -0.10 -4.68
CA ALA A 171 -16.18 1.04 -3.79
C ALA A 171 -15.12 1.00 -2.65
N GLY A 172 -14.63 -0.20 -2.33
CA GLY A 172 -13.72 -0.45 -1.22
C GLY A 172 -14.40 -0.47 0.15
N LEU A 173 -13.70 -0.96 1.15
CA LEU A 173 -14.14 -0.96 2.55
C LEU A 173 -13.14 -0.20 3.40
N ASN A 174 -13.61 0.72 4.23
CA ASN A 174 -12.82 1.45 5.21
C ASN A 174 -13.25 1.01 6.62
N ILE A 175 -12.29 0.56 7.43
CA ILE A 175 -12.57 0.02 8.77
C ILE A 175 -11.58 0.62 9.76
N PRO A 176 -11.88 1.80 10.36
CA PRO A 176 -11.15 2.25 11.53
C PRO A 176 -11.32 1.25 12.67
N SER A 177 -10.22 0.93 13.36
CA SER A 177 -10.17 -0.09 14.39
C SER A 177 -9.12 0.21 15.46
N ILE A 178 -9.33 -0.39 16.63
CA ILE A 178 -8.37 -0.43 17.73
C ILE A 178 -7.81 -1.84 17.78
N HIS A 179 -6.48 -1.95 17.89
CA HIS A 179 -5.78 -3.21 18.06
C HIS A 179 -5.01 -3.21 19.38
N LEU A 180 -5.16 -4.26 20.16
CA LEU A 180 -4.36 -4.51 21.35
C LEU A 180 -3.46 -5.71 21.10
N SER A 181 -2.15 -5.49 21.18
CA SER A 181 -1.13 -6.48 20.84
C SER A 181 -0.37 -6.92 22.09
N PHE A 182 -0.12 -8.23 22.17
CA PHE A 182 0.72 -8.86 23.19
C PHE A 182 1.82 -9.65 22.50
N GLY A 183 3.07 -9.30 22.77
CA GLY A 183 4.22 -9.91 22.14
C GLY A 183 5.23 -10.47 23.13
N TYR A 184 5.85 -11.59 22.77
CA TYR A 184 7.08 -12.05 23.40
C TYR A 184 8.23 -11.25 22.81
N TYR A 185 8.82 -10.41 23.65
CA TYR A 185 9.92 -9.50 23.28
C TYR A 185 11.26 -10.08 23.71
N ASN A 186 12.15 -10.29 22.75
CA ASN A 186 13.51 -10.74 22.99
C ASN A 186 14.51 -9.65 22.55
N ASN A 187 15.26 -9.15 23.53
CA ASN A 187 16.34 -8.19 23.29
C ASN A 187 17.68 -8.92 23.43
N ASN A 188 18.21 -9.44 22.35
CA ASN A 188 19.56 -9.97 22.32
C ASN A 188 20.53 -8.81 22.08
N ASN A 189 21.13 -8.28 23.16
CA ASN A 189 22.11 -7.19 23.14
C ASN A 189 23.41 -7.52 22.38
N ASN A 190 23.53 -8.68 21.76
CA ASN A 190 24.65 -9.07 20.91
C ASN A 190 24.55 -8.50 19.48
N SER A 191 23.80 -7.43 19.26
CA SER A 191 23.82 -6.74 17.98
C SER A 191 25.21 -6.16 17.74
N LYS A 192 26.04 -6.89 17.00
CA LYS A 192 27.11 -6.23 16.24
C LYS A 192 26.42 -5.19 15.38
N THR A 193 26.58 -3.93 15.72
CA THR A 193 26.22 -2.82 14.85
C THR A 193 26.86 -3.12 13.51
N SER A 194 26.08 -3.61 12.56
CA SER A 194 26.53 -3.65 11.17
C SER A 194 26.62 -2.19 10.76
N HIS A 195 27.82 -1.66 10.72
CA HIS A 195 28.09 -0.39 10.06
C HIS A 195 27.69 -0.55 8.59
N ILE A 196 26.44 -0.29 8.28
CA ILE A 196 26.06 0.02 6.91
C ILE A 196 26.66 1.38 6.68
N ASP A 197 27.73 1.41 5.88
CA ASP A 197 28.42 2.61 5.48
C ASP A 197 27.36 3.57 4.89
N SER A 198 26.95 4.56 5.68
CA SER A 198 25.93 5.55 5.30
C SER A 198 26.33 6.32 4.03
N ASN A 199 27.63 6.32 3.70
CA ASN A 199 28.16 6.86 2.45
C ASN A 199 27.86 5.98 1.22
N LYS A 200 27.25 4.80 1.38
CA LYS A 200 26.84 3.90 0.30
C LYS A 200 25.34 3.92 -0.01
N LEU A 201 24.55 4.80 0.58
CA LEU A 201 23.22 5.09 0.03
C LEU A 201 23.43 5.56 -1.40
N LEU A 202 23.08 4.71 -2.34
CA LEU A 202 23.25 4.94 -3.77
C LEU A 202 22.45 6.19 -4.14
N GLN A 203 23.20 7.28 -4.31
CA GLN A 203 22.70 8.57 -4.78
C GLN A 203 22.19 8.39 -6.22
N SER A 204 20.93 8.02 -6.36
CA SER A 204 20.32 8.09 -7.68
C SER A 204 19.84 9.50 -7.94
N LYS A 205 20.25 10.06 -9.07
CA LYS A 205 19.78 11.37 -9.53
C LYS A 205 18.43 11.25 -10.21
N TYR A 206 18.15 10.12 -10.83
CA TYR A 206 16.91 9.93 -11.58
C TYR A 206 16.45 8.48 -11.59
N HIS A 207 15.15 8.31 -11.67
CA HIS A 207 14.50 7.04 -11.93
C HIS A 207 13.73 7.07 -13.24
N ILE A 208 13.74 5.95 -13.95
CA ILE A 208 12.86 5.68 -15.08
C ILE A 208 12.09 4.42 -14.75
N PHE A 209 10.79 4.42 -14.90
CA PHE A 209 10.00 3.22 -14.70
C PHE A 209 9.03 2.98 -15.85
N GLY A 210 8.73 1.70 -16.09
CA GLY A 210 7.67 1.24 -16.95
C GLY A 210 6.71 0.36 -16.15
N ALA A 211 5.41 0.61 -16.26
CA ALA A 211 4.40 -0.14 -15.53
C ALA A 211 3.22 -0.55 -16.43
N TYR A 212 2.67 -1.71 -16.13
CA TYR A 212 1.45 -2.25 -16.71
C TYR A 212 0.34 -2.23 -15.66
N SER A 213 -0.89 -2.01 -16.13
CA SER A 213 -2.09 -2.04 -15.28
C SER A 213 -3.28 -2.57 -16.07
N THR A 214 -4.25 -3.09 -15.35
CA THR A 214 -5.58 -3.38 -15.91
C THR A 214 -6.65 -2.70 -15.08
N LYS A 215 -7.70 -2.23 -15.74
CA LYS A 215 -8.91 -1.75 -15.06
C LYS A 215 -10.17 -2.16 -15.82
N GLN A 216 -11.23 -2.37 -15.07
CA GLN A 216 -12.53 -2.69 -15.62
C GLN A 216 -13.42 -1.43 -15.73
N ASN A 217 -14.10 -1.27 -16.84
CA ASN A 217 -15.10 -0.21 -16.99
C ASN A 217 -16.40 -0.62 -16.26
N LYS A 218 -16.98 0.34 -15.52
CA LYS A 218 -18.22 0.13 -14.75
C LYS A 218 -19.46 -0.13 -15.58
N VAL A 219 -19.48 0.35 -16.82
CA VAL A 219 -20.68 0.35 -17.64
C VAL A 219 -20.82 -0.93 -18.45
N ASN A 220 -19.73 -1.36 -19.08
CA ASN A 220 -19.74 -2.49 -20.01
C ASN A 220 -18.97 -3.72 -19.53
N ASN A 221 -18.41 -3.67 -18.32
CA ASN A 221 -17.56 -4.72 -17.72
C ASN A 221 -16.34 -5.12 -18.57
N VAL A 222 -15.94 -4.30 -19.55
CA VAL A 222 -14.75 -4.54 -20.37
C VAL A 222 -13.48 -4.21 -19.59
N ASN A 223 -12.48 -5.07 -19.71
CA ASN A 223 -11.15 -4.85 -19.12
C ASN A 223 -10.26 -4.13 -20.13
N TYR A 224 -9.58 -3.09 -19.67
CA TYR A 224 -8.66 -2.28 -20.45
C TYR A 224 -7.26 -2.37 -19.88
N SER A 225 -6.27 -2.48 -20.77
CA SER A 225 -4.86 -2.39 -20.43
C SER A 225 -4.42 -0.93 -20.42
N LEU A 226 -3.55 -0.62 -19.45
CA LEU A 226 -2.89 0.67 -19.33
C LEU A 226 -1.38 0.45 -19.25
N TYR A 227 -0.64 1.35 -19.89
CA TYR A 227 0.82 1.37 -19.85
C TYR A 227 1.26 2.74 -19.34
N THR A 228 2.14 2.74 -18.36
CA THR A 228 2.70 3.98 -17.81
C THR A 228 4.22 3.94 -17.94
N THR A 229 4.81 5.01 -18.48
CA THR A 229 6.25 5.24 -18.41
C THR A 229 6.48 6.56 -17.68
N GLY A 230 7.36 6.57 -16.70
CA GLY A 230 7.65 7.76 -15.89
C GLY A 230 9.13 8.04 -15.82
N PHE A 231 9.45 9.34 -15.80
CA PHE A 231 10.76 9.87 -15.50
C PHE A 231 10.67 10.69 -14.20
N GLU A 232 11.65 10.55 -13.33
CA GLU A 232 11.75 11.21 -12.03
C GLU A 232 13.16 11.72 -11.81
N TYR A 233 13.26 12.97 -11.41
CA TYR A 233 14.54 13.62 -11.03
C TYR A 233 14.49 13.98 -9.55
N TYR A 234 15.49 13.57 -8.79
CA TYR A 234 15.59 13.79 -7.35
C TYR A 234 16.30 15.11 -7.05
N LEU A 235 15.62 15.96 -6.28
CA LEU A 235 16.11 17.28 -5.87
C LEU A 235 17.05 17.19 -4.66
N THR A 236 16.85 16.15 -3.81
CA THR A 236 17.66 15.89 -2.62
C THR A 236 18.31 14.51 -2.74
N HIS A 237 19.57 14.37 -2.36
CA HIS A 237 20.35 13.16 -2.66
C HIS A 237 20.87 12.42 -1.42
N TYR A 238 20.69 12.97 -0.21
CA TYR A 238 21.37 12.47 0.99
C TYR A 238 20.42 12.10 2.13
N ASP A 239 19.12 12.33 1.98
CA ASP A 239 18.15 12.16 3.05
C ASP A 239 17.38 10.86 2.88
N ALA A 240 16.89 10.31 4.01
CA ALA A 240 15.96 9.18 4.00
C ALA A 240 14.64 9.52 3.26
N VAL A 241 14.31 10.80 3.15
CA VAL A 241 13.19 11.33 2.37
C VAL A 241 13.76 12.16 1.23
N GLN A 242 13.55 11.74 0.01
CA GLN A 242 14.03 12.43 -1.19
C GLN A 242 12.86 13.06 -1.95
N TRP A 243 12.97 14.37 -2.19
CA TRP A 243 12.00 15.10 -2.99
C TRP A 243 12.29 14.92 -4.47
N LEU A 244 11.25 14.78 -5.25
CA LEU A 244 11.35 14.57 -6.68
C LEU A 244 10.38 15.43 -7.49
N ILE A 245 10.76 15.67 -8.74
CA ILE A 245 9.89 16.16 -9.81
C ILE A 245 9.98 15.18 -10.99
N GLY A 246 8.99 15.18 -11.85
CA GLY A 246 9.01 14.25 -12.99
C GLY A 246 7.83 14.39 -13.94
N THR A 247 7.77 13.43 -14.85
CA THR A 247 6.71 13.35 -15.87
C THR A 247 6.21 11.90 -15.99
N ASP A 248 4.94 11.75 -16.39
CA ASP A 248 4.40 10.45 -16.79
C ASP A 248 3.76 10.52 -18.17
N PHE A 249 3.99 9.47 -18.95
CA PHE A 249 3.32 9.15 -20.20
C PHE A 249 2.42 7.94 -19.92
N ILE A 250 1.10 8.12 -20.04
CA ILE A 250 0.13 7.08 -19.69
C ILE A 250 -0.70 6.79 -20.93
N TRP A 251 -0.61 5.56 -21.42
CA TRP A 251 -1.47 5.04 -22.47
C TRP A 251 -2.65 4.31 -21.86
N ASP A 252 -3.85 4.90 -21.89
CA ASP A 252 -5.05 4.42 -21.22
C ASP A 252 -6.11 4.00 -22.24
N ASN A 253 -6.16 2.72 -22.58
CA ASN A 253 -7.09 2.18 -23.56
C ASN A 253 -8.57 2.33 -23.16
N SER A 254 -8.87 2.64 -21.91
CA SER A 254 -10.26 2.91 -21.49
C SER A 254 -10.75 4.30 -21.83
N LEU A 255 -9.85 5.22 -22.21
CA LEU A 255 -10.15 6.63 -22.36
C LEU A 255 -11.15 6.92 -23.51
N PRO A 256 -11.04 6.28 -24.70
CA PRO A 256 -12.02 6.48 -25.77
C PRO A 256 -13.46 6.14 -25.36
N ASP A 257 -13.65 5.02 -24.65
CA ASP A 257 -14.98 4.62 -24.20
C ASP A 257 -15.48 5.49 -23.03
N TYR A 258 -14.58 5.93 -22.16
CA TYR A 258 -14.93 6.88 -21.10
C TYR A 258 -15.46 8.20 -21.69
N VAL A 259 -14.82 8.70 -22.74
CA VAL A 259 -15.23 9.92 -23.44
C VAL A 259 -16.61 9.76 -24.07
N LYS A 260 -16.87 8.62 -24.76
CA LYS A 260 -18.17 8.29 -25.33
C LYS A 260 -19.29 8.26 -24.29
N THR A 261 -19.04 7.62 -23.13
CA THR A 261 -20.05 7.50 -22.06
C THR A 261 -20.40 8.83 -21.39
N LYS A 262 -19.58 9.85 -21.56
CA LYS A 262 -19.79 11.20 -21.00
C LYS A 262 -20.34 12.20 -21.99
N ASN A 263 -20.74 11.75 -23.20
CA ASN A 263 -21.22 12.60 -24.29
C ASN A 263 -20.31 13.81 -24.59
N TYR A 264 -18.99 13.58 -24.54
CA TYR A 264 -18.04 14.58 -24.98
C TYR A 264 -18.15 14.75 -26.49
N ASP A 265 -18.01 15.97 -26.95
CA ASP A 265 -17.93 16.31 -28.37
C ASP A 265 -16.67 15.65 -28.97
N LEU A 266 -16.89 14.49 -29.62
CA LEU A 266 -15.82 13.65 -30.17
C LEU A 266 -15.11 14.33 -31.34
N ASP A 267 -15.79 15.27 -32.03
CA ASP A 267 -15.23 16.00 -33.19
C ASP A 267 -14.15 16.98 -32.74
N LYS A 268 -14.22 17.45 -31.50
CA LYS A 268 -13.27 18.39 -30.92
C LYS A 268 -12.03 17.69 -30.28
N TYR A 269 -12.21 16.44 -29.88
CA TYR A 269 -11.16 15.68 -29.20
C TYR A 269 -11.04 14.30 -29.84
N LYS A 270 -10.15 14.15 -30.82
CA LYS A 270 -9.72 12.79 -31.22
C LYS A 270 -9.32 12.07 -29.93
N ALA A 271 -10.11 11.08 -29.51
CA ALA A 271 -9.94 10.37 -28.24
C ALA A 271 -8.66 9.50 -28.29
N ILE A 272 -7.52 10.15 -28.31
CA ILE A 272 -6.22 9.47 -28.24
C ILE A 272 -6.07 8.99 -26.80
N PRO A 273 -5.77 7.70 -26.58
CA PRO A 273 -5.61 7.11 -25.24
C PRO A 273 -4.40 7.62 -24.45
N LEU A 274 -3.80 8.72 -24.86
CA LEU A 274 -2.59 9.30 -24.26
C LEU A 274 -2.92 10.37 -23.24
N LYS A 275 -2.41 10.21 -22.02
CA LYS A 275 -2.34 11.23 -20.97
C LYS A 275 -0.88 11.59 -20.73
N LEU A 276 -0.60 12.88 -20.58
CA LEU A 276 0.71 13.41 -20.19
C LEU A 276 0.56 14.19 -18.90
N SER A 277 1.53 14.07 -18.01
CA SER A 277 1.48 14.77 -16.71
C SER A 277 2.84 15.26 -16.27
N LEU A 278 2.83 16.34 -15.47
CA LEU A 278 3.91 16.74 -14.60
C LEU A 278 3.59 16.23 -13.20
N LYS A 279 4.60 15.79 -12.46
CA LYS A 279 4.43 15.28 -11.10
C LYS A 279 5.50 15.79 -10.17
N GLY A 280 5.15 15.83 -8.88
CA GLY A 280 6.07 16.05 -7.78
C GLY A 280 5.73 15.13 -6.63
N GLY A 281 6.65 14.95 -5.70
CA GLY A 281 6.42 14.07 -4.57
C GLY A 281 7.69 13.81 -3.79
N TRP A 282 7.65 12.76 -3.01
CA TRP A 282 8.79 12.28 -2.23
C TRP A 282 8.79 10.77 -2.15
N ASP A 283 9.99 10.21 -2.07
CA ASP A 283 10.24 8.81 -1.79
C ASP A 283 10.91 8.69 -0.41
N VAL A 284 10.47 7.70 0.37
CA VAL A 284 11.11 7.36 1.65
C VAL A 284 11.95 6.11 1.44
N HIS A 285 13.28 6.27 1.55
CA HIS A 285 14.22 5.17 1.34
C HIS A 285 14.42 4.35 2.60
N ILE A 286 14.26 3.04 2.50
CA ILE A 286 14.40 2.08 3.58
C ILE A 286 15.19 0.88 3.06
N ASP A 287 16.51 0.96 3.11
CA ASP A 287 17.43 -0.06 2.56
C ASP A 287 17.17 -0.31 1.06
N LYS A 288 16.55 -1.43 0.71
CA LYS A 288 16.20 -1.81 -0.68
C LYS A 288 14.78 -1.42 -1.07
N ILE A 289 14.03 -0.80 -0.16
CA ILE A 289 12.62 -0.44 -0.37
C ILE A 289 12.50 1.09 -0.43
N ASP A 290 11.79 1.59 -1.43
CA ASP A 290 11.34 2.97 -1.48
C ASP A 290 9.81 3.00 -1.36
N LEU A 291 9.29 3.79 -0.41
CA LEU A 291 7.88 4.13 -0.35
C LEU A 291 7.66 5.41 -1.15
N ILE A 292 6.77 5.35 -2.14
CA ILE A 292 6.53 6.45 -3.07
C ILE A 292 5.21 7.18 -2.77
N PHE A 293 5.29 8.51 -2.76
CA PHE A 293 4.15 9.43 -2.60
C PHE A 293 4.25 10.51 -3.65
N GLN A 294 3.36 10.51 -4.64
CA GLN A 294 3.44 11.43 -5.77
C GLN A 294 2.07 12.03 -6.06
N VAL A 295 2.08 13.28 -6.49
CA VAL A 295 0.93 14.01 -7.05
C VAL A 295 1.30 14.45 -8.45
N GLY A 296 0.44 14.13 -9.41
CA GLY A 296 0.62 14.54 -10.81
C GLY A 296 -0.56 15.36 -11.30
N ILE A 297 -0.26 16.37 -12.11
CA ILE A 297 -1.23 17.21 -12.81
C ILE A 297 -1.13 16.87 -14.28
N TYR A 298 -2.27 16.55 -14.92
CA TYR A 298 -2.29 16.27 -16.33
C TYR A 298 -2.13 17.56 -17.15
N VAL A 299 -1.13 17.58 -18.04
CA VAL A 299 -0.95 18.61 -19.07
C VAL A 299 -1.76 18.26 -20.32
N ARG A 300 -1.96 16.96 -20.56
CA ARG A 300 -2.83 16.43 -21.59
C ARG A 300 -3.67 15.30 -21.03
N ASN A 301 -4.97 15.49 -21.04
CA ASN A 301 -5.95 14.45 -20.69
C ASN A 301 -7.29 14.86 -21.29
N VAL A 302 -7.88 14.03 -22.15
CA VAL A 302 -9.21 14.31 -22.73
C VAL A 302 -10.27 14.40 -21.62
N ALA A 303 -10.09 13.67 -20.52
CA ALA A 303 -10.96 13.71 -19.36
C ALA A 303 -10.57 14.80 -18.33
N PHE A 304 -9.76 15.80 -18.70
CA PHE A 304 -9.20 16.80 -17.77
C PHE A 304 -10.25 17.46 -16.86
N LYS A 305 -11.42 17.79 -17.40
CA LYS A 305 -12.51 18.40 -16.62
C LYS A 305 -12.90 17.58 -15.37
N TYR A 306 -12.75 16.25 -15.42
CA TYR A 306 -13.17 15.34 -14.33
C TYR A 306 -12.00 14.72 -13.59
N GLN A 307 -10.82 14.72 -14.20
CA GLN A 307 -9.60 14.10 -13.68
C GLN A 307 -8.39 15.00 -13.97
N PRO A 308 -8.28 16.20 -13.37
CA PRO A 308 -7.19 17.11 -13.65
C PRO A 308 -5.87 16.67 -13.00
N PHE A 309 -5.93 15.91 -11.91
CA PHE A 309 -4.76 15.42 -11.19
C PHE A 309 -4.96 13.98 -10.71
N TYR A 310 -3.88 13.33 -10.37
CA TYR A 310 -3.86 12.02 -9.71
C TYR A 310 -2.89 12.02 -8.53
N THR A 311 -3.09 11.07 -7.63
CA THR A 311 -2.13 10.68 -6.61
C THR A 311 -1.59 9.29 -6.94
N ARG A 312 -0.29 9.06 -6.67
CA ARG A 312 0.33 7.74 -6.73
C ARG A 312 0.93 7.42 -5.38
N PHE A 313 0.58 6.27 -4.87
CA PHE A 313 1.12 5.71 -3.64
C PHE A 313 1.59 4.29 -3.91
N GLY A 314 2.75 3.89 -3.39
CA GLY A 314 3.26 2.55 -3.64
C GLY A 314 4.62 2.28 -3.02
N LEU A 315 5.19 1.18 -3.47
CA LEU A 315 6.51 0.75 -3.04
C LEU A 315 7.36 0.32 -4.24
N ARG A 316 8.68 0.44 -4.10
CA ARG A 316 9.70 -0.12 -4.97
C ARG A 316 10.60 -1.03 -4.15
N TYR A 317 10.98 -2.16 -4.73
CA TYR A 317 11.99 -3.05 -4.17
C TYR A 317 13.15 -3.21 -5.13
N PHE A 318 14.36 -2.79 -4.73
CA PHE A 318 15.56 -2.88 -5.54
C PHE A 318 16.30 -4.17 -5.28
N PHE A 319 16.22 -5.10 -6.22
CA PHE A 319 16.93 -6.37 -6.16
C PHE A 319 18.38 -6.27 -6.69
N SER A 320 18.73 -5.17 -7.36
CA SER A 320 20.10 -4.81 -7.72
C SER A 320 20.38 -3.34 -7.46
N LYS A 321 21.64 -2.91 -7.72
CA LYS A 321 22.02 -1.50 -7.58
C LYS A 321 21.13 -0.54 -8.37
N ASN A 322 20.73 -0.95 -9.57
CA ASN A 322 20.06 -0.06 -10.52
C ASN A 322 18.65 -0.53 -10.89
N LEU A 323 18.28 -1.77 -10.59
CA LEU A 323 17.03 -2.35 -11.07
C LEU A 323 16.15 -2.81 -9.91
N GLY A 324 14.88 -2.46 -9.96
CA GLY A 324 13.88 -2.81 -8.97
C GLY A 324 12.52 -3.09 -9.60
N ALA A 325 11.62 -3.66 -8.79
CA ALA A 325 10.21 -3.80 -9.09
C ALA A 325 9.43 -2.67 -8.42
N GLN A 326 8.34 -2.23 -9.05
CA GLN A 326 7.41 -1.23 -8.52
C GLN A 326 6.00 -1.80 -8.46
N LEU A 327 5.34 -1.55 -7.34
CA LEU A 327 3.90 -1.75 -7.17
C LEU A 327 3.31 -0.44 -6.65
N SER A 328 2.38 0.16 -7.41
CA SER A 328 1.76 1.43 -7.02
C SER A 328 0.27 1.46 -7.34
N LEU A 329 -0.46 2.25 -6.58
CA LEU A 329 -1.85 2.58 -6.81
C LEU A 329 -1.93 4.02 -7.32
N ARG A 330 -2.47 4.21 -8.52
CA ARG A 330 -2.87 5.51 -9.02
C ARG A 330 -4.33 5.77 -8.70
N SER A 331 -4.65 6.97 -8.22
CA SER A 331 -5.98 7.35 -7.79
C SER A 331 -6.36 8.74 -8.27
N HIS A 332 -7.65 8.97 -8.54
CA HIS A 332 -8.23 10.28 -8.80
C HIS A 332 -9.23 10.61 -7.68
N TYR A 333 -9.02 11.71 -6.94
CA TYR A 333 -9.90 12.10 -5.82
C TYR A 333 -10.12 10.96 -4.82
N ALA A 334 -9.05 10.28 -4.41
CA ALA A 334 -9.08 9.12 -3.52
C ALA A 334 -9.86 7.90 -4.06
N LYS A 335 -10.26 7.88 -5.34
CA LYS A 335 -10.82 6.71 -6.00
C LYS A 335 -9.71 6.01 -6.79
N ALA A 336 -9.53 4.72 -6.52
CA ALA A 336 -8.58 3.91 -7.26
C ALA A 336 -8.87 3.98 -8.78
N ASP A 337 -7.83 4.30 -9.56
CA ASP A 337 -7.87 4.26 -11.02
C ASP A 337 -7.25 2.96 -11.54
N ALA A 338 -6.02 2.64 -11.08
CA ALA A 338 -5.33 1.42 -11.48
C ALA A 338 -4.21 1.05 -10.51
N ILE A 339 -4.00 -0.25 -10.33
CA ILE A 339 -2.79 -0.79 -9.70
C ILE A 339 -1.74 -0.95 -10.80
N GLU A 340 -0.57 -0.33 -10.61
CA GLU A 340 0.54 -0.31 -11.55
C GLU A 340 1.61 -1.31 -11.10
N TRP A 341 1.90 -2.30 -11.95
CA TRP A 341 2.97 -3.29 -11.77
C TRP A 341 4.10 -2.95 -12.72
N GLY A 342 5.27 -2.69 -12.20
CA GLY A 342 6.32 -2.15 -13.04
C GLY A 342 7.73 -2.56 -12.66
N ILE A 343 8.63 -2.13 -13.52
CA ILE A 343 10.08 -2.20 -13.33
C ILE A 343 10.59 -0.77 -13.26
N VAL A 344 11.50 -0.51 -12.34
CA VAL A 344 12.16 0.78 -12.17
C VAL A 344 13.66 0.61 -12.31
N TRP A 345 14.25 1.52 -13.06
CA TRP A 345 15.69 1.66 -13.18
C TRP A 345 16.12 2.99 -12.57
N ARG A 346 17.17 2.96 -11.74
CA ARG A 346 17.76 4.16 -11.15
C ARG A 346 19.16 4.40 -11.69
N GLY A 347 19.42 5.66 -12.06
CA GLY A 347 20.70 6.14 -12.55
C GLY A 347 21.34 7.17 -11.62
N LYS A 348 22.66 7.35 -11.80
CA LYS A 348 23.47 8.33 -11.06
C LYS A 348 23.37 9.72 -11.68
#